data_8e5f2dc3fa9854da1ae95670a31402a8
#
_entry.id   8e5f2dc3fa9854da1ae95670a31402a8
#
_cell.length_a   1.000
_cell.length_b   1.000
_cell.length_c   1.000
_cell.angle_alpha   90.00
_cell.angle_beta   90.00
_cell.angle_gamma   90.00
#
_symmetry.space_group_name_H-M   'P 1'
#
loop_
_entity.id
_entity.type
_entity.pdbx_description
1 polymer ?
#
loop_
_entity_poly.entity_id
_entity_poly.type
_entity_poly.pdbx_seq_one_letter_code
_entity_poly.pdbx_strand_id
1 'polypeptide(L)'
;MTTTHPRLRRRPGVRARAGRRPFILLGISLGYFMVLLDMTALAVAEPDLAASLHTSIAGLQWATTGYTVVFGALLLSAGALADRHGAHRVFRLGVTVFGLASLLSAFAPTLTVLVALRAVLGAAGAACVPSSLGMIARLYPDPAERTRAVAAWASISGAAVAAGPIAGGALVDLAGWRAIFLVNVPLTLLVLTLTAGRSVRCPRGARRIDWKAQVAAGAALTLLTDALIAAGTRSWAHTAGSAAATVLAAAVFVALERRSAAPVVNRALLRGRGVRAGLAVGAAVNFALNGNLFVLPLLFQHDRHLSAVVTGLAFLPLTLPFVLNPPVTGRIVARHGPRPPILAGVTLLAAGGVALACAVWADAAYPWLAAGMLLTGFGVSFALPALVTAIISAAPQGTEGAAGGLLNAVRQMGATLGVATMGTLTGLAPGTAGALLLAAAVCAATGTWFTRTGRS
;
A
#
# COMPACT_ATOMS: atom_id res chain seq x y z
N MET A 1 -37.74 39.71 -39.20
CA MET A 1 -36.99 39.82 -38.00
C MET A 1 -36.10 38.56 -37.87
N THR A 2 -34.85 38.65 -38.30
CA THR A 2 -33.87 37.56 -38.30
C THR A 2 -33.03 37.65 -37.03
N THR A 3 -33.26 36.75 -36.12
CA THR A 3 -32.48 36.65 -34.86
C THR A 3 -31.13 35.97 -35.15
N THR A 4 -30.08 36.74 -35.19
CA THR A 4 -28.69 36.28 -35.24
C THR A 4 -28.25 35.78 -33.88
N HIS A 5 -28.06 34.45 -33.71
CA HIS A 5 -27.41 33.86 -32.53
C HIS A 5 -25.93 34.26 -32.50
N PRO A 6 -25.39 34.77 -31.36
CA PRO A 6 -23.97 35.06 -31.25
C PRO A 6 -23.19 33.74 -31.15
N ARG A 7 -22.32 33.48 -32.13
CA ARG A 7 -21.33 32.40 -32.09
C ARG A 7 -20.34 32.67 -30.94
N LEU A 8 -20.45 31.92 -29.87
CA LEU A 8 -19.47 31.92 -28.78
C LEU A 8 -18.07 31.56 -29.34
N ARG A 9 -17.22 32.56 -29.53
CA ARG A 9 -15.81 32.39 -29.85
C ARG A 9 -15.15 31.61 -28.71
N ARG A 10 -14.87 30.32 -28.91
CA ARG A 10 -14.08 29.49 -27.99
C ARG A 10 -12.69 30.10 -27.89
N ARG A 11 -12.32 30.58 -26.68
CA ARG A 11 -11.01 31.18 -26.38
C ARG A 11 -9.89 30.22 -26.74
N PRO A 12 -8.81 30.62 -27.44
CA PRO A 12 -7.72 29.75 -27.91
C PRO A 12 -6.97 29.04 -26.80
N GLY A 13 -6.96 29.55 -25.57
CA GLY A 13 -6.32 28.91 -24.41
C GLY A 13 -6.99 27.65 -23.87
N VAL A 14 -8.23 27.32 -24.31
CA VAL A 14 -8.96 26.12 -23.85
C VAL A 14 -8.48 24.86 -24.58
N ARG A 15 -8.15 24.94 -25.87
CA ARG A 15 -7.61 23.80 -26.66
C ARG A 15 -6.20 23.41 -26.27
N ALA A 16 -5.30 24.39 -26.00
CA ALA A 16 -3.94 24.13 -25.55
C ALA A 16 -3.90 23.49 -24.14
N ARG A 17 -4.91 23.76 -23.29
CA ARG A 17 -5.05 23.10 -21.98
C ARG A 17 -5.57 21.68 -22.09
N ALA A 18 -6.42 21.35 -23.05
CA ALA A 18 -6.96 20.01 -23.24
C ALA A 18 -5.88 19.01 -23.68
N GLY A 19 -4.94 19.40 -24.56
CA GLY A 19 -3.87 18.52 -25.04
C GLY A 19 -2.84 18.11 -23.98
N ARG A 20 -2.70 18.87 -22.87
CA ARG A 20 -1.75 18.56 -21.79
C ARG A 20 -2.34 17.71 -20.67
N ARG A 21 -3.67 17.54 -20.59
CA ARG A 21 -4.32 16.77 -19.51
C ARG A 21 -3.85 15.31 -19.41
N PRO A 22 -3.70 14.54 -20.51
CA PRO A 22 -3.21 13.17 -20.44
C PRO A 22 -1.79 13.05 -19.89
N PHE A 23 -0.87 13.94 -20.29
CA PHE A 23 0.51 13.95 -19.80
C PHE A 23 0.58 14.30 -18.31
N ILE A 24 -0.27 15.21 -17.83
CA ILE A 24 -0.36 15.55 -16.42
C ILE A 24 -0.91 14.34 -15.63
N LEU A 25 -1.95 13.69 -16.16
CA LEU A 25 -2.50 12.47 -15.55
C LEU A 25 -1.44 11.36 -15.47
N LEU A 26 -0.67 11.17 -16.55
CA LEU A 26 0.45 10.25 -16.55
C LEU A 26 1.46 10.59 -15.46
N GLY A 27 1.88 11.85 -15.32
CA GLY A 27 2.79 12.30 -14.27
C GLY A 27 2.24 12.05 -12.87
N ILE A 28 0.95 12.33 -12.64
CA ILE A 28 0.28 12.06 -11.36
C ILE A 28 0.26 10.53 -11.07
N SER A 29 -0.04 9.73 -12.09
CA SER A 29 -0.09 8.27 -11.97
C SER A 29 1.29 7.66 -11.73
N LEU A 30 2.32 8.16 -12.43
CA LEU A 30 3.72 7.75 -12.22
C LEU A 30 4.23 8.08 -10.83
N GLY A 31 3.74 9.16 -10.18
CA GLY A 31 4.08 9.46 -8.79
C GLY A 31 3.61 8.37 -7.82
N TYR A 32 2.43 7.81 -8.02
CA TYR A 32 1.96 6.67 -7.20
C TYR A 32 2.56 5.34 -7.67
N PHE A 33 2.78 5.17 -8.97
CA PHE A 33 3.52 4.03 -9.52
C PHE A 33 4.90 3.90 -8.85
N MET A 34 5.65 4.99 -8.72
CA MET A 34 6.96 5.02 -8.06
C MET A 34 6.88 4.55 -6.61
N VAL A 35 5.86 4.99 -5.86
CA VAL A 35 5.63 4.56 -4.47
C VAL A 35 5.38 3.05 -4.37
N LEU A 36 4.56 2.49 -5.27
CA LEU A 36 4.25 1.06 -5.27
C LEU A 36 5.41 0.22 -5.82
N LEU A 37 6.13 0.72 -6.82
CA LEU A 37 7.32 0.06 -7.37
C LEU A 37 8.39 -0.11 -6.29
N ASP A 38 8.69 0.96 -5.54
CA ASP A 38 9.68 0.93 -4.46
C ASP A 38 9.32 -0.11 -3.39
N MET A 39 8.03 -0.19 -3.01
CA MET A 39 7.57 -1.16 -2.02
C MET A 39 7.74 -2.61 -2.49
N THR A 40 7.45 -2.90 -3.75
CA THR A 40 7.42 -4.27 -4.26
C THR A 40 8.75 -4.74 -4.83
N ALA A 41 9.57 -3.82 -5.36
CA ALA A 41 10.91 -4.12 -5.83
C ALA A 41 11.87 -4.49 -4.69
N LEU A 42 11.73 -3.81 -3.53
CA LEU A 42 12.56 -4.10 -2.36
C LEU A 42 12.42 -5.54 -1.87
N ALA A 43 11.24 -6.13 -1.98
CA ALA A 43 10.99 -7.50 -1.54
C ALA A 43 11.96 -8.53 -2.18
N VAL A 44 12.29 -8.35 -3.46
CA VAL A 44 13.23 -9.24 -4.16
C VAL A 44 14.70 -8.91 -3.82
N ALA A 45 14.97 -7.70 -3.33
CA ALA A 45 16.31 -7.24 -2.96
C ALA A 45 16.71 -7.61 -1.52
N GLU A 46 15.79 -8.10 -0.70
CA GLU A 46 16.03 -8.39 0.72
C GLU A 46 17.25 -9.30 0.96
N PRO A 47 17.47 -10.42 0.22
CA PRO A 47 18.64 -11.26 0.42
C PRO A 47 19.96 -10.57 0.08
N ASP A 48 20.02 -9.81 -1.04
CA ASP A 48 21.21 -9.05 -1.42
C ASP A 48 21.51 -7.92 -0.43
N LEU A 49 20.46 -7.25 0.09
CA LEU A 49 20.57 -6.25 1.14
C LEU A 49 21.09 -6.88 2.44
N ALA A 50 20.60 -8.08 2.81
CA ALA A 50 21.07 -8.81 3.99
C ALA A 50 22.56 -9.13 3.90
N ALA A 51 23.00 -9.64 2.75
CA ALA A 51 24.40 -9.95 2.50
C ALA A 51 25.29 -8.70 2.51
N SER A 52 24.86 -7.63 1.84
CA SER A 52 25.61 -6.38 1.69
C SER A 52 25.76 -5.58 2.99
N LEU A 53 24.71 -5.53 3.83
CA LEU A 53 24.71 -4.78 5.10
C LEU A 53 24.93 -5.69 6.32
N HIS A 54 25.24 -6.98 6.11
CA HIS A 54 25.46 -7.98 7.16
C HIS A 54 24.34 -7.97 8.23
N THR A 55 23.08 -7.97 7.77
CA THR A 55 21.93 -7.83 8.65
C THR A 55 21.14 -9.14 8.82
N SER A 56 20.41 -9.24 9.92
CA SER A 56 19.52 -10.35 10.23
C SER A 56 18.15 -10.18 9.59
N ILE A 57 17.30 -11.22 9.66
CA ILE A 57 15.88 -11.17 9.26
C ILE A 57 15.16 -10.03 9.98
N ALA A 58 15.43 -9.81 11.28
CA ALA A 58 14.87 -8.69 12.03
C ALA A 58 15.25 -7.34 11.42
N GLY A 59 16.47 -7.19 10.94
CA GLY A 59 16.91 -5.98 10.23
C GLY A 59 16.18 -5.78 8.89
N LEU A 60 15.97 -6.85 8.13
CA LEU A 60 15.18 -6.80 6.89
C LEU A 60 13.72 -6.41 7.16
N GLN A 61 13.13 -6.97 8.22
CA GLN A 61 11.79 -6.58 8.66
C GLN A 61 11.71 -5.07 8.94
N TRP A 62 12.73 -4.49 9.61
CA TRP A 62 12.78 -3.04 9.84
C TRP A 62 12.99 -2.24 8.56
N ALA A 63 13.82 -2.71 7.62
CA ALA A 63 13.99 -2.05 6.32
C ALA A 63 12.67 -1.98 5.55
N THR A 64 11.84 -3.00 5.61
CA THR A 64 10.53 -3.06 4.95
C THR A 64 9.45 -2.34 5.75
N THR A 65 9.33 -2.61 7.07
CA THR A 65 8.27 -2.06 7.91
C THR A 65 8.48 -0.59 8.25
N GLY A 66 9.72 -0.10 8.33
CA GLY A 66 10.01 1.31 8.58
C GLY A 66 9.33 2.25 7.58
N TYR A 67 9.19 1.81 6.33
CA TYR A 67 8.40 2.51 5.32
C TYR A 67 6.89 2.40 5.60
N THR A 68 6.36 1.18 5.74
CA THR A 68 4.90 0.93 5.79
C THR A 68 4.25 1.48 7.06
N VAL A 69 4.96 1.48 8.19
CA VAL A 69 4.54 2.10 9.45
C VAL A 69 4.29 3.59 9.28
N VAL A 70 5.30 4.32 8.78
CA VAL A 70 5.21 5.76 8.63
C VAL A 70 4.23 6.15 7.51
N PHE A 71 4.23 5.40 6.41
CA PHE A 71 3.28 5.57 5.32
C PHE A 71 1.83 5.43 5.83
N GLY A 72 1.52 4.33 6.53
CA GLY A 72 0.19 4.08 7.08
C GLY A 72 -0.22 5.10 8.14
N ALA A 73 0.69 5.42 9.05
CA ALA A 73 0.47 6.41 10.10
C ALA A 73 0.12 7.80 9.53
N LEU A 74 0.83 8.26 8.50
CA LEU A 74 0.65 9.62 7.97
C LEU A 74 -0.41 9.74 6.87
N LEU A 75 -0.90 8.63 6.32
CA LEU A 75 -1.77 8.65 5.15
C LEU A 75 -3.06 9.47 5.36
N LEU A 76 -3.68 9.38 6.54
CA LEU A 76 -4.89 10.14 6.88
C LEU A 76 -4.61 11.64 7.01
N SER A 77 -3.50 11.99 7.66
CA SER A 77 -3.10 13.40 7.83
C SER A 77 -2.59 14.03 6.54
N ALA A 78 -1.97 13.24 5.66
CA ALA A 78 -1.49 13.71 4.37
C ALA A 78 -2.63 14.20 3.48
N GLY A 79 -3.82 13.57 3.55
CA GLY A 79 -5.03 14.07 2.89
C GLY A 79 -5.44 15.45 3.40
N ALA A 80 -5.49 15.64 4.72
CA ALA A 80 -5.82 16.94 5.31
C ALA A 80 -4.73 18.01 5.03
N LEU A 81 -3.46 17.59 4.95
CA LEU A 81 -2.35 18.46 4.57
C LEU A 81 -2.49 18.93 3.11
N ALA A 82 -2.88 17.99 2.21
CA ALA A 82 -3.14 18.29 0.80
C ALA A 82 -4.30 19.28 0.63
N ASP A 83 -5.38 19.10 1.41
CA ASP A 83 -6.51 20.03 1.41
C ASP A 83 -6.08 21.42 1.91
N ARG A 84 -5.32 21.49 3.00
CA ARG A 84 -4.91 22.75 3.64
C ARG A 84 -3.90 23.56 2.81
N HIS A 85 -2.91 22.92 2.21
CA HIS A 85 -1.80 23.61 1.53
C HIS A 85 -1.93 23.58 0.00
N GLY A 86 -2.91 22.83 -0.52
CA GLY A 86 -3.15 22.59 -1.93
C GLY A 86 -2.43 21.33 -2.42
N ALA A 87 -3.21 20.38 -2.91
CA ALA A 87 -2.76 19.04 -3.29
C ALA A 87 -1.52 19.04 -4.21
N HIS A 88 -1.45 19.95 -5.19
CA HIS A 88 -0.29 20.03 -6.10
C HIS A 88 1.04 20.37 -5.42
N ARG A 89 1.02 21.15 -4.32
CA ARG A 89 2.24 21.51 -3.57
C ARG A 89 2.68 20.33 -2.71
N VAL A 90 1.74 19.70 -2.01
CA VAL A 90 2.01 18.53 -1.16
C VAL A 90 2.49 17.36 -2.01
N PHE A 91 1.88 17.14 -3.20
CA PHE A 91 2.31 16.12 -4.15
C PHE A 91 3.76 16.36 -4.61
N ARG A 92 4.08 17.56 -5.09
CA ARG A 92 5.43 17.87 -5.58
C ARG A 92 6.48 17.78 -4.48
N LEU A 93 6.17 18.29 -3.28
CA LEU A 93 7.06 18.16 -2.14
C LEU A 93 7.28 16.68 -1.80
N GLY A 94 6.21 15.88 -1.74
CA GLY A 94 6.29 14.44 -1.52
C GLY A 94 7.16 13.75 -2.57
N VAL A 95 6.93 14.01 -3.87
CA VAL A 95 7.73 13.43 -4.96
C VAL A 95 9.21 13.86 -4.87
N THR A 96 9.48 15.12 -4.57
CA THR A 96 10.87 15.63 -4.42
C THR A 96 11.58 14.97 -3.23
N VAL A 97 10.92 14.92 -2.07
CA VAL A 97 11.46 14.27 -0.86
C VAL A 97 11.66 12.77 -1.11
N PHE A 98 10.73 12.11 -1.81
CA PHE A 98 10.84 10.70 -2.18
C PHE A 98 12.09 10.45 -3.05
N GLY A 99 12.29 11.25 -4.10
CA GLY A 99 13.47 11.13 -4.97
C GLY A 99 14.78 11.39 -4.25
N LEU A 100 14.84 12.41 -3.39
CA LEU A 100 16.04 12.72 -2.60
C LEU A 100 16.33 11.63 -1.57
N ALA A 101 15.33 11.16 -0.84
CA ALA A 101 15.48 10.08 0.12
C ALA A 101 15.86 8.76 -0.57
N SER A 102 15.31 8.48 -1.77
CA SER A 102 15.74 7.35 -2.60
C SER A 102 17.20 7.47 -3.01
N LEU A 103 17.62 8.65 -3.51
CA LEU A 103 19.02 8.87 -3.86
C LEU A 103 19.95 8.63 -2.65
N LEU A 104 19.61 9.17 -1.50
CA LEU A 104 20.38 8.97 -0.26
C LEU A 104 20.36 7.50 0.19
N SER A 105 19.25 6.79 0.00
CA SER A 105 19.12 5.35 0.33
C SER A 105 20.09 4.49 -0.49
N ALA A 106 20.35 4.84 -1.74
CA ALA A 106 21.33 4.15 -2.56
C ALA A 106 22.77 4.24 -2.01
N PHE A 107 23.07 5.26 -1.22
CA PHE A 107 24.37 5.46 -0.57
C PHE A 107 24.35 5.15 0.94
N ALA A 108 23.29 4.53 1.46
CA ALA A 108 23.19 4.21 2.87
C ALA A 108 24.34 3.26 3.30
N PRO A 109 25.18 3.66 4.27
CA PRO A 109 26.31 2.87 4.72
C PRO A 109 25.93 1.80 5.73
N THR A 110 24.79 1.97 6.41
CA THR A 110 24.32 1.06 7.47
C THR A 110 22.83 0.83 7.36
N LEU A 111 22.36 -0.28 7.93
CA LEU A 111 20.93 -0.58 8.04
C LEU A 111 20.16 0.52 8.75
N THR A 112 20.68 1.09 9.85
CA THR A 112 20.00 2.14 10.62
C THR A 112 19.73 3.39 9.76
N VAL A 113 20.71 3.82 8.95
CA VAL A 113 20.53 4.93 8.01
C VAL A 113 19.49 4.59 6.96
N LEU A 114 19.53 3.35 6.42
CA LEU A 114 18.53 2.90 5.45
C LEU A 114 17.13 2.90 6.06
N VAL A 115 16.92 2.36 7.26
CA VAL A 115 15.62 2.35 7.95
C VAL A 115 15.09 3.76 8.19
N ALA A 116 15.96 4.69 8.61
CA ALA A 116 15.57 6.10 8.78
C ALA A 116 15.12 6.74 7.44
N LEU A 117 15.85 6.47 6.36
CA LEU A 117 15.48 6.95 5.02
C LEU A 117 14.20 6.26 4.51
N ARG A 118 13.98 4.99 4.81
CA ARG A 118 12.72 4.28 4.53
C ARG A 118 11.53 4.94 5.23
N ALA A 119 11.69 5.40 6.48
CA ALA A 119 10.67 6.18 7.17
C ALA A 119 10.37 7.51 6.45
N VAL A 120 11.39 8.21 5.95
CA VAL A 120 11.22 9.43 5.14
C VAL A 120 10.52 9.13 3.82
N LEU A 121 10.89 8.04 3.14
CA LEU A 121 10.21 7.56 1.92
C LEU A 121 8.74 7.24 2.19
N GLY A 122 8.43 6.60 3.32
CA GLY A 122 7.05 6.34 3.76
C GLY A 122 6.24 7.62 3.96
N ALA A 123 6.80 8.63 4.61
CA ALA A 123 6.17 9.94 4.79
C ALA A 123 5.93 10.65 3.45
N ALA A 124 6.92 10.62 2.57
CA ALA A 124 6.84 11.21 1.23
C ALA A 124 5.78 10.49 0.36
N GLY A 125 5.75 9.16 0.39
CA GLY A 125 4.74 8.34 -0.28
C GLY A 125 3.32 8.64 0.23
N ALA A 126 3.14 8.75 1.55
CA ALA A 126 1.85 9.13 2.16
C ALA A 126 1.36 10.50 1.67
N ALA A 127 2.25 11.45 1.43
CA ALA A 127 1.91 12.74 0.86
C ALA A 127 1.47 12.65 -0.62
N CYS A 128 2.03 11.72 -1.39
CA CYS A 128 1.75 11.57 -2.82
C CYS A 128 0.33 11.04 -3.10
N VAL A 129 -0.12 10.02 -2.35
CA VAL A 129 -1.36 9.27 -2.69
C VAL A 129 -2.62 10.13 -2.62
N PRO A 130 -3.01 10.74 -1.48
CA PRO A 130 -4.23 11.55 -1.42
C PRO A 130 -4.11 12.83 -2.26
N SER A 131 -2.91 13.40 -2.36
CA SER A 131 -2.66 14.57 -3.20
C SER A 131 -2.88 14.29 -4.68
N SER A 132 -2.50 13.10 -5.17
CA SER A 132 -2.72 12.69 -6.55
C SER A 132 -4.21 12.67 -6.91
N LEU A 133 -5.05 12.12 -6.04
CA LEU A 133 -6.51 12.08 -6.22
C LEU A 133 -7.13 13.49 -6.19
N GLY A 134 -6.66 14.37 -5.30
CA GLY A 134 -7.07 15.78 -5.25
C GLY A 134 -6.72 16.54 -6.54
N MET A 135 -5.54 16.26 -7.12
CA MET A 135 -5.13 16.83 -8.41
C MET A 135 -5.98 16.32 -9.57
N ILE A 136 -6.30 15.01 -9.59
CA ILE A 136 -7.18 14.40 -10.60
C ILE A 136 -8.59 15.03 -10.54
N ALA A 137 -9.16 15.17 -9.34
CA ALA A 137 -10.46 15.80 -9.15
C ALA A 137 -10.49 17.24 -9.68
N ARG A 138 -9.39 17.98 -9.55
CA ARG A 138 -9.26 19.35 -10.09
C ARG A 138 -9.06 19.38 -11.59
N LEU A 139 -8.31 18.42 -12.15
CA LEU A 139 -8.01 18.34 -13.58
C LEU A 139 -9.22 17.90 -14.41
N TYR A 140 -10.05 17.03 -13.81
CA TYR A 140 -11.27 16.45 -14.42
C TYR A 140 -12.50 16.78 -13.57
N PRO A 141 -13.13 17.97 -13.76
CA PRO A 141 -14.31 18.38 -12.98
C PRO A 141 -15.56 17.55 -13.31
N ASP A 142 -15.68 17.10 -14.58
CA ASP A 142 -16.78 16.25 -15.01
C ASP A 142 -16.70 14.87 -14.33
N PRO A 143 -17.81 14.38 -13.71
CA PRO A 143 -17.79 13.11 -12.99
C PRO A 143 -17.42 11.90 -13.84
N ALA A 144 -17.88 11.83 -15.10
CA ALA A 144 -17.59 10.71 -15.99
C ALA A 144 -16.13 10.71 -16.48
N GLU A 145 -15.58 11.90 -16.81
CA GLU A 145 -14.15 12.05 -17.14
C GLU A 145 -13.28 11.72 -15.92
N ARG A 146 -13.67 12.18 -14.74
CA ARG A 146 -12.95 11.92 -13.49
C ARG A 146 -12.91 10.43 -13.17
N THR A 147 -14.01 9.71 -13.32
CA THR A 147 -14.05 8.25 -13.11
C THR A 147 -13.06 7.52 -14.03
N ARG A 148 -13.02 7.90 -15.31
CA ARG A 148 -12.06 7.36 -16.28
C ARG A 148 -10.60 7.69 -15.92
N ALA A 149 -10.35 8.91 -15.48
CA ALA A 149 -9.01 9.35 -15.07
C ALA A 149 -8.52 8.62 -13.81
N VAL A 150 -9.41 8.41 -12.83
CA VAL A 150 -9.10 7.61 -11.61
C VAL A 150 -8.86 6.15 -11.98
N ALA A 151 -9.64 5.58 -12.91
CA ALA A 151 -9.39 4.22 -13.37
C ALA A 151 -8.04 4.09 -14.08
N ALA A 152 -7.66 5.03 -14.93
CA ALA A 152 -6.35 5.06 -15.59
C ALA A 152 -5.22 5.23 -14.56
N TRP A 153 -5.37 6.11 -13.57
CA TRP A 153 -4.43 6.29 -12.48
C TRP A 153 -4.25 4.98 -11.67
N ALA A 154 -5.34 4.30 -11.33
CA ALA A 154 -5.29 3.03 -10.61
C ALA A 154 -4.62 1.92 -11.43
N SER A 155 -4.89 1.84 -12.75
CA SER A 155 -4.28 0.85 -13.63
C SER A 155 -2.78 1.07 -13.79
N ILE A 156 -2.34 2.31 -14.05
CA ILE A 156 -0.91 2.65 -14.17
C ILE A 156 -0.19 2.37 -12.85
N SER A 157 -0.77 2.79 -11.73
CA SER A 157 -0.17 2.57 -10.41
C SER A 157 -0.17 1.10 -10.04
N GLY A 158 -1.24 0.36 -10.36
CA GLY A 158 -1.35 -1.09 -10.11
C GLY A 158 -0.33 -1.91 -10.93
N ALA A 159 0.03 -1.45 -12.13
CA ALA A 159 1.06 -2.10 -12.92
C ALA A 159 2.43 -2.13 -12.22
N ALA A 160 2.69 -1.17 -11.29
CA ALA A 160 3.90 -1.18 -10.49
C ALA A 160 4.01 -2.40 -9.58
N VAL A 161 2.87 -2.91 -9.08
CA VAL A 161 2.84 -4.11 -8.22
C VAL A 161 3.30 -5.34 -8.98
N ALA A 162 2.93 -5.43 -10.26
CA ALA A 162 3.36 -6.53 -11.13
C ALA A 162 4.80 -6.33 -11.66
N ALA A 163 5.16 -5.10 -11.99
CA ALA A 163 6.49 -4.77 -12.50
C ALA A 163 7.58 -4.79 -11.42
N GLY A 164 7.21 -4.52 -10.14
CA GLY A 164 8.15 -4.35 -9.04
C GLY A 164 9.09 -5.53 -8.83
N PRO A 165 8.60 -6.76 -8.63
CA PRO A 165 9.45 -7.91 -8.44
C PRO A 165 10.36 -8.20 -9.64
N ILE A 166 9.85 -8.04 -10.88
CA ILE A 166 10.62 -8.28 -12.11
C ILE A 166 11.69 -7.22 -12.29
N ALA A 167 11.30 -5.94 -12.21
CA ALA A 167 12.23 -4.82 -12.33
C ALA A 167 13.24 -4.83 -11.19
N GLY A 168 12.76 -5.11 -9.95
CA GLY A 168 13.60 -5.25 -8.78
C GLY A 168 14.64 -6.34 -8.94
N GLY A 169 14.23 -7.54 -9.37
CA GLY A 169 15.14 -8.66 -9.61
C GLY A 169 16.19 -8.33 -10.68
N ALA A 170 15.77 -7.76 -11.82
CA ALA A 170 16.69 -7.33 -12.86
C ALA A 170 17.68 -6.26 -12.37
N LEU A 171 17.22 -5.27 -11.61
CA LEU A 171 18.08 -4.22 -11.06
C LEU A 171 19.09 -4.79 -10.05
N VAL A 172 18.67 -5.75 -9.21
CA VAL A 172 19.55 -6.41 -8.25
C VAL A 172 20.64 -7.20 -8.94
N ASP A 173 20.29 -8.03 -9.91
CA ASP A 173 21.28 -8.85 -10.64
C ASP A 173 22.25 -7.99 -11.46
N LEU A 174 21.83 -6.82 -11.97
CA LEU A 174 22.65 -5.91 -12.76
C LEU A 174 23.57 -5.00 -11.93
N ALA A 175 23.09 -4.48 -10.80
CA ALA A 175 23.77 -3.43 -10.05
C ALA A 175 23.52 -3.46 -8.52
N GLY A 176 22.99 -4.58 -8.00
CA GLY A 176 22.72 -4.78 -6.59
C GLY A 176 21.48 -4.00 -6.08
N TRP A 177 21.12 -4.20 -4.82
CA TRP A 177 19.93 -3.62 -4.19
C TRP A 177 19.86 -2.09 -4.26
N ARG A 178 20.99 -1.41 -4.35
CA ARG A 178 21.08 0.05 -4.44
C ARG A 178 20.41 0.62 -5.70
N ALA A 179 20.40 -0.15 -6.79
CA ALA A 179 19.78 0.24 -8.06
C ALA A 179 18.27 0.44 -7.95
N ILE A 180 17.60 -0.28 -7.03
CA ILE A 180 16.17 -0.11 -6.78
C ILE A 180 15.83 1.31 -6.32
N PHE A 181 16.70 1.92 -5.52
CA PHE A 181 16.52 3.30 -5.10
C PHE A 181 16.92 4.29 -6.19
N LEU A 182 17.96 4.01 -6.95
CA LEU A 182 18.42 4.90 -8.03
C LEU A 182 17.39 5.05 -9.15
N VAL A 183 16.59 4.02 -9.47
CA VAL A 183 15.54 4.09 -10.50
C VAL A 183 14.45 5.11 -10.17
N ASN A 184 14.22 5.40 -8.88
CA ASN A 184 13.26 6.41 -8.46
C ASN A 184 13.69 7.84 -8.79
N VAL A 185 14.98 8.10 -8.99
CA VAL A 185 15.51 9.46 -9.28
C VAL A 185 15.04 9.96 -10.64
N PRO A 186 15.29 9.24 -11.77
CA PRO A 186 14.76 9.67 -13.07
C PRO A 186 13.23 9.68 -13.11
N LEU A 187 12.55 8.76 -12.42
CA LEU A 187 11.08 8.79 -12.29
C LEU A 187 10.60 10.06 -11.58
N THR A 188 11.28 10.47 -10.50
CA THR A 188 11.01 11.73 -9.80
C THR A 188 11.11 12.93 -10.73
N LEU A 189 12.20 13.04 -11.50
CA LEU A 189 12.39 14.14 -12.45
C LEU A 189 11.29 14.15 -13.52
N LEU A 190 10.96 12.98 -14.06
CA LEU A 190 9.86 12.84 -15.04
C LEU A 190 8.51 13.26 -14.44
N VAL A 191 8.18 12.82 -13.23
CA VAL A 191 6.92 13.21 -12.54
C VAL A 191 6.87 14.72 -12.31
N LEU A 192 7.95 15.32 -11.84
CA LEU A 192 8.02 16.75 -11.57
C LEU A 192 7.86 17.59 -12.86
N THR A 193 8.49 17.17 -13.97
CA THR A 193 8.37 17.85 -15.27
C THR A 193 6.96 17.75 -15.82
N LEU A 194 6.35 16.57 -15.82
CA LEU A 194 4.98 16.34 -16.30
C LEU A 194 3.94 17.10 -15.47
N THR A 195 4.18 17.28 -14.17
CA THR A 195 3.24 17.97 -13.26
C THR A 195 3.58 19.45 -13.02
N ALA A 196 4.58 20.02 -13.69
CA ALA A 196 5.04 21.41 -13.47
C ALA A 196 4.01 22.51 -13.85
N GLY A 197 2.96 22.18 -14.61
CA GLY A 197 2.02 23.15 -15.18
C GLY A 197 1.17 23.92 -14.15
N ARG A 198 0.73 25.12 -14.53
CA ARG A 198 -0.20 25.96 -13.74
C ARG A 198 -1.64 25.39 -13.68
N SER A 199 -2.02 24.52 -14.61
CA SER A 199 -3.36 23.90 -14.71
C SER A 199 -3.70 22.97 -13.54
N VAL A 200 -2.71 22.56 -12.72
CA VAL A 200 -2.85 21.62 -11.61
C VAL A 200 -2.96 22.34 -10.24
N ARG A 201 -3.04 23.67 -10.23
CA ARG A 201 -3.11 24.42 -8.97
C ARG A 201 -4.43 24.15 -8.25
N CYS A 202 -4.37 23.53 -7.08
CA CYS A 202 -5.50 23.28 -6.21
C CYS A 202 -5.66 24.42 -5.18
N PRO A 203 -6.91 24.81 -4.84
CA PRO A 203 -7.16 25.78 -3.78
C PRO A 203 -6.73 25.26 -2.42
N ARG A 204 -6.62 26.14 -1.45
CA ARG A 204 -6.35 25.80 -0.04
C ARG A 204 -7.67 25.64 0.70
N GLY A 205 -7.75 24.67 1.60
CA GLY A 205 -8.88 24.44 2.51
C GLY A 205 -8.54 24.78 3.96
N ALA A 206 -9.52 24.61 4.86
CA ALA A 206 -9.40 24.94 6.28
C ALA A 206 -9.38 23.71 7.20
N ARG A 207 -9.13 22.49 6.68
CA ARG A 207 -9.17 21.25 7.45
C ARG A 207 -8.10 21.24 8.55
N ARG A 208 -8.52 20.96 9.79
CA ARG A 208 -7.60 20.82 10.92
C ARG A 208 -6.99 19.42 10.96
N ILE A 209 -5.77 19.32 11.49
CA ILE A 209 -5.03 18.06 11.62
C ILE A 209 -4.71 17.88 13.10
N ASP A 210 -5.06 16.74 13.67
CA ASP A 210 -4.68 16.37 15.03
C ASP A 210 -3.35 15.60 15.02
N TRP A 211 -2.25 16.37 15.02
CA TRP A 211 -0.90 15.79 15.02
C TRP A 211 -0.58 14.94 16.24
N LYS A 212 -1.19 15.27 17.41
CA LYS A 212 -0.94 14.54 18.65
C LYS A 212 -1.51 13.12 18.57
N ALA A 213 -2.76 12.98 18.14
CA ALA A 213 -3.39 11.68 17.94
C ALA A 213 -2.66 10.89 16.84
N GLN A 214 -2.23 11.57 15.76
CA GLN A 214 -1.50 10.94 14.66
C GLN A 214 -0.15 10.36 15.10
N VAL A 215 0.63 11.12 15.86
CA VAL A 215 1.92 10.66 16.40
C VAL A 215 1.72 9.49 17.36
N ALA A 216 0.70 9.56 18.23
CA ALA A 216 0.38 8.46 19.15
C ALA A 216 -0.01 7.17 18.40
N ALA A 217 -0.81 7.27 17.34
CA ALA A 217 -1.16 6.11 16.50
C ALA A 217 0.08 5.51 15.80
N GLY A 218 0.94 6.37 15.24
CA GLY A 218 2.20 5.95 14.62
C GLY A 218 3.14 5.29 15.63
N ALA A 219 3.29 5.87 16.81
CA ALA A 219 4.10 5.30 17.89
C ALA A 219 3.56 3.92 18.33
N ALA A 220 2.24 3.79 18.50
CA ALA A 220 1.64 2.51 18.86
C ALA A 220 1.92 1.42 17.81
N LEU A 221 1.81 1.75 16.52
CA LEU A 221 2.10 0.80 15.45
C LEU A 221 3.60 0.45 15.38
N THR A 222 4.48 1.44 15.56
CA THR A 222 5.94 1.22 15.59
C THR A 222 6.35 0.30 16.73
N LEU A 223 5.85 0.58 17.94
CA LEU A 223 6.16 -0.22 19.13
C LEU A 223 5.58 -1.64 19.05
N LEU A 224 4.38 -1.80 18.46
CA LEU A 224 3.81 -3.12 18.21
C LEU A 224 4.69 -3.92 17.22
N THR A 225 5.14 -3.25 16.16
CA THR A 225 6.05 -3.86 15.17
C THR A 225 7.36 -4.27 15.83
N ASP A 226 7.93 -3.40 16.66
CA ASP A 226 9.13 -3.67 17.42
C ASP A 226 8.97 -4.88 18.37
N ALA A 227 7.86 -4.93 19.11
CA ALA A 227 7.56 -6.08 19.98
C ALA A 227 7.51 -7.41 19.21
N LEU A 228 6.88 -7.40 18.02
CA LEU A 228 6.77 -8.59 17.17
C LEU A 228 8.14 -9.03 16.62
N ILE A 229 8.97 -8.09 16.18
CA ILE A 229 10.32 -8.37 15.67
C ILE A 229 11.22 -8.85 16.81
N ALA A 230 11.17 -8.20 17.99
CA ALA A 230 11.92 -8.59 19.18
C ALA A 230 11.55 -10.00 19.68
N ALA A 231 10.28 -10.40 19.55
CA ALA A 231 9.84 -11.77 19.85
C ALA A 231 10.55 -12.79 18.96
N GLY A 232 10.78 -12.48 17.70
CA GLY A 232 11.51 -13.34 16.75
C GLY A 232 12.97 -13.54 17.12
N THR A 233 13.60 -12.55 17.73
CA THR A 233 14.97 -12.64 18.25
C THR A 233 15.05 -13.24 19.66
N ARG A 234 13.93 -13.69 20.22
CA ARG A 234 13.78 -14.23 21.59
C ARG A 234 14.24 -13.27 22.69
N SER A 235 14.24 -11.97 22.42
CA SER A 235 14.57 -10.91 23.38
C SER A 235 13.35 -10.58 24.26
N TRP A 236 12.98 -11.50 25.17
CA TRP A 236 11.71 -11.42 25.91
C TRP A 236 11.53 -10.16 26.75
N ALA A 237 12.60 -9.65 27.37
CA ALA A 237 12.55 -8.39 28.13
C ALA A 237 12.25 -7.20 27.21
N HIS A 238 12.89 -7.12 26.03
CA HIS A 238 12.63 -6.11 25.01
C HIS A 238 11.19 -6.25 24.49
N THR A 239 10.77 -7.47 24.13
CA THR A 239 9.39 -7.76 23.68
C THR A 239 8.36 -7.27 24.69
N ALA A 240 8.52 -7.59 25.98
CA ALA A 240 7.61 -7.18 27.04
C ALA A 240 7.59 -5.63 27.21
N GLY A 241 8.77 -4.99 27.17
CA GLY A 241 8.89 -3.54 27.23
C GLY A 241 8.18 -2.84 26.07
N SER A 242 8.43 -3.29 24.84
CA SER A 242 7.78 -2.73 23.64
C SER A 242 6.27 -3.02 23.60
N ALA A 243 5.82 -4.19 24.06
CA ALA A 243 4.41 -4.50 24.19
C ALA A 243 3.71 -3.60 25.22
N ALA A 244 4.32 -3.38 26.40
CA ALA A 244 3.80 -2.46 27.40
C ALA A 244 3.73 -1.01 26.86
N ALA A 245 4.79 -0.55 26.19
CA ALA A 245 4.83 0.76 25.54
C ALA A 245 3.78 0.87 24.43
N THR A 246 3.50 -0.19 23.67
CA THR A 246 2.42 -0.25 22.68
C THR A 246 1.06 0.00 23.34
N VAL A 247 0.78 -0.68 24.46
CA VAL A 247 -0.50 -0.49 25.19
C VAL A 247 -0.63 0.94 25.68
N LEU A 248 0.45 1.53 26.22
CA LEU A 248 0.45 2.93 26.66
C LEU A 248 0.21 3.89 25.48
N ALA A 249 0.93 3.73 24.38
CA ALA A 249 0.77 4.58 23.20
C ALA A 249 -0.64 4.46 22.60
N ALA A 250 -1.22 3.26 22.57
CA ALA A 250 -2.59 3.02 22.12
C ALA A 250 -3.61 3.67 23.07
N ALA A 251 -3.39 3.59 24.38
CA ALA A 251 -4.23 4.26 25.37
C ALA A 251 -4.18 5.80 25.21
N VAL A 252 -2.99 6.36 25.03
CA VAL A 252 -2.79 7.79 24.73
C VAL A 252 -3.50 8.18 23.44
N PHE A 253 -3.36 7.38 22.37
CA PHE A 253 -4.08 7.63 21.12
C PHE A 253 -5.59 7.68 21.33
N VAL A 254 -6.16 6.67 22.01
CA VAL A 254 -7.61 6.62 22.30
C VAL A 254 -8.05 7.80 23.15
N ALA A 255 -7.27 8.22 24.14
CA ALA A 255 -7.56 9.36 24.98
C ALA A 255 -7.56 10.69 24.20
N LEU A 256 -6.55 10.90 23.34
CA LEU A 256 -6.44 12.05 22.45
C LEU A 256 -7.60 12.07 21.44
N GLU A 257 -7.86 10.95 20.80
CA GLU A 257 -8.92 10.77 19.80
C GLU A 257 -10.31 11.05 20.38
N ARG A 258 -10.54 10.67 21.66
CA ARG A 258 -11.80 10.95 22.36
C ARG A 258 -12.03 12.43 22.65
N ARG A 259 -10.95 13.20 22.81
CA ARG A 259 -10.98 14.64 23.14
C ARG A 259 -10.81 15.53 21.92
N SER A 260 -10.48 14.95 20.77
CA SER A 260 -10.18 15.71 19.55
C SER A 260 -11.44 16.35 18.96
N ALA A 261 -11.33 17.63 18.60
CA ALA A 261 -12.35 18.34 17.81
C ALA A 261 -12.30 17.95 16.31
N ALA A 262 -11.19 17.32 15.86
CA ALA A 262 -11.00 16.85 14.49
C ALA A 262 -10.43 15.43 14.52
N PRO A 263 -11.22 14.41 14.93
CA PRO A 263 -10.74 13.06 15.13
C PRO A 263 -10.19 12.47 13.82
N VAL A 264 -9.10 11.71 13.96
CA VAL A 264 -8.42 11.03 12.84
C VAL A 264 -9.34 9.95 12.27
N VAL A 265 -10.06 9.25 13.15
CA VAL A 265 -11.00 8.19 12.81
C VAL A 265 -12.45 8.67 13.02
N ASN A 266 -13.21 8.75 11.93
CA ASN A 266 -14.62 9.09 12.06
C ASN A 266 -15.39 7.94 12.73
N ARG A 267 -15.82 8.16 13.98
CA ARG A 267 -16.53 7.16 14.80
C ARG A 267 -17.84 6.69 14.17
N ALA A 268 -18.50 7.55 13.38
CA ALA A 268 -19.73 7.18 12.69
C ALA A 268 -19.50 6.05 11.69
N LEU A 269 -18.33 6.03 11.02
CA LEU A 269 -17.94 4.94 10.12
C LEU A 269 -17.79 3.61 10.85
N LEU A 270 -17.27 3.61 12.08
CA LEU A 270 -17.04 2.39 12.86
C LEU A 270 -18.30 1.82 13.52
N ARG A 271 -19.43 2.53 13.50
CA ARG A 271 -20.70 2.00 14.07
C ARG A 271 -21.25 0.84 13.27
N GLY A 272 -21.08 0.85 11.95
CA GLY A 272 -21.53 -0.21 11.04
C GLY A 272 -20.72 -1.52 11.23
N ARG A 273 -21.38 -2.64 11.55
CA ARG A 273 -20.74 -3.95 11.66
C ARG A 273 -20.07 -4.35 10.34
N GLY A 274 -20.71 -4.08 9.20
CA GLY A 274 -20.18 -4.36 7.87
C GLY A 274 -18.91 -3.58 7.55
N VAL A 275 -18.84 -2.29 7.96
CA VAL A 275 -17.64 -1.47 7.79
C VAL A 275 -16.47 -2.02 8.61
N ARG A 276 -16.70 -2.37 9.88
CA ARG A 276 -15.66 -2.97 10.74
C ARG A 276 -15.13 -4.28 10.18
N ALA A 277 -16.02 -5.17 9.75
CA ALA A 277 -15.63 -6.42 9.13
C ALA A 277 -14.89 -6.20 7.79
N GLY A 278 -15.34 -5.24 6.96
CA GLY A 278 -14.65 -4.87 5.72
C GLY A 278 -13.25 -4.31 5.97
N LEU A 279 -13.07 -3.46 7.00
CA LEU A 279 -11.75 -2.97 7.40
C LEU A 279 -10.84 -4.11 7.86
N ALA A 280 -11.36 -5.06 8.66
CA ALA A 280 -10.60 -6.23 9.08
C ALA A 280 -10.18 -7.12 7.90
N VAL A 281 -11.07 -7.33 6.93
CA VAL A 281 -10.72 -8.02 5.67
C VAL A 281 -9.63 -7.24 4.93
N GLY A 282 -9.72 -5.91 4.84
CA GLY A 282 -8.69 -5.08 4.21
C GLY A 282 -7.32 -5.22 4.88
N ALA A 283 -7.28 -5.28 6.21
CA ALA A 283 -6.06 -5.57 6.97
C ALA A 283 -5.53 -6.98 6.66
N ALA A 284 -6.40 -8.00 6.69
CA ALA A 284 -6.03 -9.40 6.44
C ALA A 284 -5.47 -9.63 5.03
N VAL A 285 -6.08 -9.02 4.02
CA VAL A 285 -5.61 -9.09 2.63
C VAL A 285 -4.19 -8.52 2.50
N ASN A 286 -3.92 -7.36 3.12
CA ASN A 286 -2.59 -6.75 3.07
C ASN A 286 -1.58 -7.45 3.99
N PHE A 287 -2.04 -8.03 5.11
CA PHE A 287 -1.24 -8.92 5.95
C PHE A 287 -0.69 -10.10 5.13
N ALA A 288 -1.57 -10.83 4.46
CA ALA A 288 -1.18 -11.96 3.63
C ALA A 288 -0.31 -11.55 2.44
N LEU A 289 -0.68 -10.48 1.72
CA LEU A 289 0.06 -10.02 0.54
C LEU A 289 1.49 -9.61 0.91
N ASN A 290 1.64 -8.70 1.89
CA ASN A 290 2.97 -8.16 2.22
C ASN A 290 3.81 -9.17 3.01
N GLY A 291 3.18 -10.03 3.83
CA GLY A 291 3.86 -11.14 4.43
C GLY A 291 4.42 -12.13 3.40
N ASN A 292 3.64 -12.47 2.37
CA ASN A 292 4.11 -13.32 1.26
C ASN A 292 5.22 -12.64 0.45
N LEU A 293 5.11 -11.32 0.19
CA LEU A 293 6.15 -10.55 -0.50
C LEU A 293 7.45 -10.47 0.31
N PHE A 294 7.40 -10.63 1.62
CA PHE A 294 8.59 -10.72 2.49
C PHE A 294 9.16 -12.15 2.55
N VAL A 295 8.30 -13.15 2.79
CA VAL A 295 8.73 -14.50 3.09
C VAL A 295 9.14 -15.30 1.84
N LEU A 296 8.42 -15.15 0.72
CA LEU A 296 8.68 -15.94 -0.48
C LEU A 296 10.02 -15.61 -1.17
N PRO A 297 10.50 -14.35 -1.25
CA PRO A 297 11.84 -14.08 -1.80
C PRO A 297 12.95 -14.73 -0.99
N LEU A 298 12.81 -14.77 0.35
CA LEU A 298 13.76 -15.49 1.21
C LEU A 298 13.77 -16.98 0.89
N LEU A 299 12.60 -17.62 0.75
CA LEU A 299 12.46 -19.01 0.33
C LEU A 299 13.12 -19.26 -1.04
N PHE A 300 12.83 -18.40 -2.03
CA PHE A 300 13.31 -18.63 -3.40
C PHE A 300 14.82 -18.40 -3.53
N GLN A 301 15.36 -17.37 -2.91
CA GLN A 301 16.78 -17.04 -3.06
C GLN A 301 17.67 -17.75 -2.04
N HIS A 302 17.24 -17.87 -0.78
CA HIS A 302 18.06 -18.49 0.27
C HIS A 302 17.94 -20.01 0.26
N ASP A 303 16.71 -20.57 0.22
CA ASP A 303 16.49 -22.01 0.34
C ASP A 303 16.59 -22.72 -1.02
N ARG A 304 16.13 -22.06 -2.10
CA ARG A 304 16.12 -22.64 -3.46
C ARG A 304 17.21 -22.08 -4.38
N HIS A 305 18.06 -21.19 -3.90
CA HIS A 305 19.21 -20.62 -4.60
C HIS A 305 18.88 -19.99 -5.98
N LEU A 306 17.66 -19.42 -6.14
CA LEU A 306 17.29 -18.72 -7.36
C LEU A 306 17.95 -17.33 -7.38
N SER A 307 18.32 -16.84 -8.59
CA SER A 307 18.76 -15.44 -8.73
C SER A 307 17.61 -14.46 -8.48
N ALA A 308 17.93 -13.18 -8.26
CA ALA A 308 16.93 -12.17 -7.99
C ALA A 308 15.97 -11.97 -9.17
N VAL A 309 16.46 -11.99 -10.42
CA VAL A 309 15.61 -11.88 -11.62
C VAL A 309 14.68 -13.09 -11.78
N VAL A 310 15.18 -14.31 -11.53
CA VAL A 310 14.36 -15.52 -11.58
C VAL A 310 13.30 -15.49 -10.48
N THR A 311 13.66 -15.03 -9.28
CA THR A 311 12.71 -14.80 -8.19
C THR A 311 11.65 -13.78 -8.60
N GLY A 312 12.03 -12.66 -9.22
CA GLY A 312 11.08 -11.66 -9.73
C GLY A 312 10.10 -12.24 -10.75
N LEU A 313 10.58 -13.08 -11.67
CA LEU A 313 9.72 -13.80 -12.64
C LEU A 313 8.84 -14.84 -11.96
N ALA A 314 9.34 -15.51 -10.90
CA ALA A 314 8.58 -16.46 -10.11
C ALA A 314 7.39 -15.82 -9.38
N PHE A 315 7.37 -14.50 -9.20
CA PHE A 315 6.23 -13.77 -8.65
C PHE A 315 5.12 -13.48 -9.67
N LEU A 316 5.31 -13.75 -10.95
CA LEU A 316 4.27 -13.52 -11.98
C LEU A 316 2.91 -14.14 -11.64
N PRO A 317 2.79 -15.39 -11.15
CA PRO A 317 1.50 -15.94 -10.77
C PRO A 317 0.78 -15.13 -9.69
N LEU A 318 1.52 -14.54 -8.73
CA LEU A 318 0.97 -13.66 -7.70
C LEU A 318 0.53 -12.32 -8.26
N THR A 319 1.32 -11.72 -9.16
CA THR A 319 1.18 -10.31 -9.56
C THR A 319 0.35 -10.10 -10.82
N LEU A 320 0.34 -11.06 -11.74
CA LEU A 320 -0.41 -10.97 -13.00
C LEU A 320 -1.93 -10.76 -12.80
N PRO A 321 -2.60 -11.39 -11.81
CA PRO A 321 -4.00 -11.11 -11.52
C PRO A 321 -4.31 -9.65 -11.17
N PHE A 322 -3.34 -8.87 -10.65
CA PHE A 322 -3.53 -7.44 -10.38
C PHE A 322 -3.75 -6.60 -11.64
N VAL A 323 -3.22 -7.06 -12.76
CA VAL A 323 -3.37 -6.38 -14.06
C VAL A 323 -4.61 -6.89 -14.80
N LEU A 324 -4.83 -8.20 -14.80
CA LEU A 324 -5.84 -8.85 -15.64
C LEU A 324 -7.25 -8.88 -15.02
N ASN A 325 -7.36 -9.01 -13.70
CA ASN A 325 -8.63 -9.28 -13.05
C ASN A 325 -9.48 -8.05 -12.65
N PRO A 326 -8.97 -6.81 -12.44
CA PRO A 326 -9.78 -5.68 -12.02
C PRO A 326 -10.99 -5.37 -12.91
N PRO A 327 -10.94 -5.52 -14.25
CA PRO A 327 -12.13 -5.35 -15.09
C PRO A 327 -13.23 -6.39 -14.81
N VAL A 328 -12.84 -7.64 -14.49
CA VAL A 328 -13.78 -8.72 -14.14
C VAL A 328 -14.40 -8.43 -12.78
N THR A 329 -13.58 -8.09 -11.79
CA THR A 329 -14.04 -7.69 -10.45
C THR A 329 -15.03 -6.52 -10.54
N GLY A 330 -14.71 -5.49 -11.34
CA GLY A 330 -15.59 -4.34 -11.54
C GLY A 330 -16.96 -4.72 -12.12
N ARG A 331 -17.00 -5.64 -13.09
CA ARG A 331 -18.25 -6.14 -13.66
C ARG A 331 -19.09 -6.91 -12.64
N ILE A 332 -18.44 -7.73 -11.79
CA ILE A 332 -19.12 -8.49 -10.74
C ILE A 332 -19.69 -7.53 -9.70
N VAL A 333 -18.91 -6.53 -9.26
CA VAL A 333 -19.38 -5.50 -8.33
C VAL A 333 -20.56 -4.73 -8.87
N ALA A 334 -20.54 -4.36 -10.17
CA ALA A 334 -21.62 -3.62 -10.80
C ALA A 334 -22.94 -4.44 -10.91
N ARG A 335 -22.86 -5.76 -11.10
CA ARG A 335 -24.03 -6.64 -11.27
C ARG A 335 -24.55 -7.23 -9.97
N HIS A 336 -23.68 -7.63 -9.06
CA HIS A 336 -24.00 -8.43 -7.87
C HIS A 336 -23.61 -7.73 -6.55
N GLY A 337 -23.07 -6.49 -6.63
CA GLY A 337 -22.55 -5.78 -5.48
C GLY A 337 -21.16 -6.23 -5.06
N PRO A 338 -20.57 -5.56 -4.04
CA PRO A 338 -19.18 -5.79 -3.64
C PRO A 338 -18.99 -7.07 -2.80
N ARG A 339 -20.05 -7.61 -2.21
CA ARG A 339 -19.95 -8.72 -1.26
C ARG A 339 -19.44 -10.03 -1.86
N PRO A 340 -19.93 -10.53 -3.02
CA PRO A 340 -19.46 -11.78 -3.61
C PRO A 340 -17.96 -11.77 -3.92
N PRO A 341 -17.38 -10.74 -4.59
CA PRO A 341 -15.95 -10.74 -4.87
C PRO A 341 -15.09 -10.55 -3.61
N ILE A 342 -15.57 -9.88 -2.56
CA ILE A 342 -14.87 -9.83 -1.27
C ILE A 342 -14.75 -11.25 -0.69
N LEU A 343 -15.84 -11.99 -0.63
CA LEU A 343 -15.86 -13.35 -0.08
C LEU A 343 -15.02 -14.31 -0.93
N ALA A 344 -15.18 -14.30 -2.25
CA ALA A 344 -14.35 -15.07 -3.16
C ALA A 344 -12.85 -14.75 -2.97
N GLY A 345 -12.52 -13.48 -2.88
CA GLY A 345 -11.14 -13.03 -2.68
C GLY A 345 -10.53 -13.55 -1.38
N VAL A 346 -11.25 -13.44 -0.27
CA VAL A 346 -10.74 -13.91 1.04
C VAL A 346 -10.63 -15.43 1.08
N THR A 347 -11.57 -16.16 0.47
CA THR A 347 -11.52 -17.61 0.37
C THR A 347 -10.32 -18.07 -0.47
N LEU A 348 -10.06 -17.40 -1.61
CA LEU A 348 -8.90 -17.69 -2.45
C LEU A 348 -7.58 -17.38 -1.73
N LEU A 349 -7.51 -16.30 -0.94
CA LEU A 349 -6.36 -15.98 -0.11
C LEU A 349 -6.10 -17.06 0.94
N ALA A 350 -7.13 -17.52 1.63
CA ALA A 350 -7.00 -18.59 2.61
C ALA A 350 -6.55 -19.91 1.94
N ALA A 351 -7.19 -20.29 0.84
CA ALA A 351 -6.82 -21.48 0.07
C ALA A 351 -5.39 -21.37 -0.50
N GLY A 352 -5.01 -20.21 -1.02
CA GLY A 352 -3.67 -19.94 -1.53
C GLY A 352 -2.58 -20.03 -0.45
N GLY A 353 -2.86 -19.49 0.74
CA GLY A 353 -1.94 -19.60 1.89
C GLY A 353 -1.77 -21.05 2.35
N VAL A 354 -2.85 -21.84 2.40
CA VAL A 354 -2.78 -23.29 2.71
C VAL A 354 -2.00 -24.02 1.62
N ALA A 355 -2.31 -23.79 0.34
CA ALA A 355 -1.61 -24.43 -0.78
C ALA A 355 -0.10 -24.12 -0.76
N LEU A 356 0.30 -22.87 -0.51
CA LEU A 356 1.69 -22.47 -0.36
C LEU A 356 2.36 -23.18 0.83
N ALA A 357 1.68 -23.22 1.98
CA ALA A 357 2.22 -23.88 3.16
C ALA A 357 2.44 -25.39 2.95
N CYS A 358 1.47 -26.07 2.32
CA CYS A 358 1.58 -27.48 1.96
C CYS A 358 2.73 -27.71 0.96
N ALA A 359 2.86 -26.83 -0.06
CA ALA A 359 3.92 -26.92 -1.04
C ALA A 359 5.32 -26.72 -0.43
N VAL A 360 5.45 -25.77 0.52
CA VAL A 360 6.69 -25.57 1.26
C VAL A 360 7.01 -26.75 2.17
N TRP A 361 6.01 -27.27 2.86
CA TRP A 361 6.20 -28.40 3.79
C TRP A 361 6.60 -29.70 3.07
N ALA A 362 6.03 -29.92 1.88
CA ALA A 362 6.34 -31.08 1.05
C ALA A 362 7.59 -30.90 0.17
N ASP A 363 8.31 -29.77 0.32
CA ASP A 363 9.40 -29.36 -0.60
C ASP A 363 9.03 -29.52 -2.08
N ALA A 364 7.79 -29.15 -2.42
CA ALA A 364 7.21 -29.38 -3.74
C ALA A 364 7.87 -28.53 -4.81
N ALA A 365 7.82 -29.00 -6.07
CA ALA A 365 8.33 -28.28 -7.22
C ALA A 365 7.57 -26.93 -7.42
N TYR A 366 8.23 -25.98 -8.10
CA TYR A 366 7.72 -24.63 -8.34
C TYR A 366 6.26 -24.55 -8.83
N PRO A 367 5.73 -25.43 -9.73
CA PRO A 367 4.33 -25.33 -10.16
C PRO A 367 3.30 -25.33 -9.05
N TRP A 368 3.55 -26.03 -7.93
CA TRP A 368 2.67 -26.05 -6.77
C TRP A 368 2.72 -24.72 -5.98
N LEU A 369 3.91 -24.12 -5.87
CA LEU A 369 4.06 -22.78 -5.29
C LEU A 369 3.38 -21.74 -6.19
N ALA A 370 3.56 -21.85 -7.51
CA ALA A 370 2.91 -20.98 -8.49
C ALA A 370 1.39 -21.05 -8.41
N ALA A 371 0.81 -22.23 -8.22
CA ALA A 371 -0.64 -22.40 -8.02
C ALA A 371 -1.12 -21.67 -6.76
N GLY A 372 -0.42 -21.83 -5.64
CA GLY A 372 -0.74 -21.12 -4.39
C GLY A 372 -0.59 -19.60 -4.52
N MET A 373 0.46 -19.13 -5.22
CA MET A 373 0.65 -17.71 -5.54
C MET A 373 -0.45 -17.17 -6.45
N LEU A 374 -0.89 -17.94 -7.44
CA LEU A 374 -1.97 -17.55 -8.35
C LEU A 374 -3.29 -17.38 -7.59
N LEU A 375 -3.62 -18.33 -6.71
CA LEU A 375 -4.81 -18.22 -5.83
C LEU A 375 -4.73 -16.97 -4.96
N THR A 376 -3.56 -16.67 -4.37
CA THR A 376 -3.33 -15.47 -3.57
C THR A 376 -3.52 -14.21 -4.41
N GLY A 377 -2.96 -14.16 -5.61
CA GLY A 377 -3.07 -13.03 -6.54
C GLY A 377 -4.52 -12.74 -6.94
N PHE A 378 -5.27 -13.76 -7.34
CA PHE A 378 -6.71 -13.63 -7.61
C PHE A 378 -7.47 -13.20 -6.35
N GLY A 379 -7.12 -13.77 -5.19
CA GLY A 379 -7.72 -13.40 -3.92
C GLY A 379 -7.62 -11.91 -3.63
N VAL A 380 -6.44 -11.35 -3.74
CA VAL A 380 -6.21 -9.89 -3.55
C VAL A 380 -6.95 -9.07 -4.61
N SER A 381 -6.86 -9.46 -5.89
CA SER A 381 -7.43 -8.68 -6.99
C SER A 381 -8.96 -8.70 -7.05
N PHE A 382 -9.61 -9.71 -6.45
CA PHE A 382 -11.05 -9.70 -6.19
C PHE A 382 -11.42 -8.87 -4.97
N ALA A 383 -10.70 -9.05 -3.85
CA ALA A 383 -11.09 -8.43 -2.58
C ALA A 383 -10.87 -6.90 -2.58
N LEU A 384 -9.70 -6.40 -3.00
CA LEU A 384 -9.33 -4.99 -2.80
C LEU A 384 -10.25 -3.98 -3.51
N PRO A 385 -10.54 -4.10 -4.82
CA PRO A 385 -11.42 -3.13 -5.50
C PRO A 385 -12.85 -3.17 -4.95
N ALA A 386 -13.33 -4.36 -4.60
CA ALA A 386 -14.65 -4.54 -4.03
C ALA A 386 -14.75 -3.96 -2.61
N LEU A 387 -13.71 -4.08 -1.78
CA LEU A 387 -13.64 -3.47 -0.45
C LEU A 387 -13.65 -1.94 -0.53
N VAL A 388 -12.89 -1.36 -1.45
CA VAL A 388 -12.91 0.10 -1.68
C VAL A 388 -14.33 0.57 -1.98
N THR A 389 -15.02 -0.12 -2.89
CA THR A 389 -16.41 0.20 -3.23
C THR A 389 -17.34 0.04 -2.01
N ALA A 390 -17.24 -1.07 -1.28
CA ALA A 390 -18.09 -1.34 -0.12
C ALA A 390 -17.93 -0.30 0.99
N ILE A 391 -16.70 0.07 1.31
CA ILE A 391 -16.41 1.03 2.40
C ILE A 391 -16.82 2.45 2.01
N ILE A 392 -16.55 2.87 0.77
CA ILE A 392 -16.92 4.20 0.30
C ILE A 392 -18.45 4.34 0.20
N SER A 393 -19.15 3.32 -0.31
CA SER A 393 -20.61 3.37 -0.43
C SER A 393 -21.35 3.29 0.92
N ALA A 394 -20.72 2.72 1.94
CA ALA A 394 -21.25 2.69 3.30
C ALA A 394 -20.96 3.97 4.12
N ALA A 395 -20.17 4.89 3.56
CA ALA A 395 -19.80 6.13 4.24
C ALA A 395 -20.95 7.15 4.22
N PRO A 396 -21.19 7.90 5.31
CA PRO A 396 -22.08 9.03 5.29
C PRO A 396 -21.68 10.06 4.23
N GLN A 397 -22.66 10.75 3.64
CA GLN A 397 -22.41 11.77 2.60
C GLN A 397 -21.36 12.79 3.07
N GLY A 398 -20.40 13.08 2.20
CA GLY A 398 -19.29 13.99 2.47
C GLY A 398 -18.12 13.40 3.29
N THR A 399 -18.18 12.10 3.66
CA THR A 399 -17.11 11.43 4.42
C THR A 399 -16.41 10.31 3.61
N GLU A 400 -16.71 10.20 2.31
CA GLU A 400 -16.19 9.16 1.40
C GLU A 400 -14.65 9.16 1.36
N GLY A 401 -14.04 10.34 1.32
CA GLY A 401 -12.58 10.50 1.36
C GLY A 401 -11.96 10.02 2.67
N ALA A 402 -12.62 10.28 3.81
CA ALA A 402 -12.19 9.81 5.12
C ALA A 402 -12.31 8.28 5.22
N ALA A 403 -13.37 7.70 4.65
CA ALA A 403 -13.59 6.26 4.63
C ALA A 403 -12.52 5.53 3.80
N GLY A 404 -12.20 6.04 2.61
CA GLY A 404 -11.13 5.52 1.76
C GLY A 404 -9.75 5.66 2.43
N GLY A 405 -9.50 6.79 3.09
CA GLY A 405 -8.28 7.02 3.87
C GLY A 405 -8.14 6.04 5.03
N LEU A 406 -9.22 5.81 5.79
CA LEU A 406 -9.25 4.83 6.89
C LEU A 406 -8.98 3.41 6.40
N LEU A 407 -9.63 2.99 5.30
CA LEU A 407 -9.38 1.69 4.70
C LEU A 407 -7.90 1.53 4.33
N ASN A 408 -7.30 2.54 3.68
CA ASN A 408 -5.90 2.48 3.30
C ASN A 408 -4.96 2.46 4.52
N ALA A 409 -5.24 3.24 5.57
CA ALA A 409 -4.46 3.19 6.80
C ALA A 409 -4.51 1.81 7.47
N VAL A 410 -5.70 1.22 7.60
CA VAL A 410 -5.89 -0.12 8.17
C VAL A 410 -5.22 -1.19 7.31
N ARG A 411 -5.26 -1.06 5.99
CA ARG A 411 -4.51 -1.94 5.07
C ARG A 411 -3.00 -1.87 5.32
N GLN A 412 -2.44 -0.67 5.52
CA GLN A 412 -1.01 -0.53 5.81
C GLN A 412 -0.63 -1.09 7.18
N MET A 413 -1.51 -0.96 8.19
CA MET A 413 -1.32 -1.66 9.46
C MET A 413 -1.25 -3.18 9.24
N GLY A 414 -2.17 -3.73 8.44
CA GLY A 414 -2.14 -5.15 8.05
C GLY A 414 -0.84 -5.54 7.35
N ALA A 415 -0.37 -4.73 6.39
CA ALA A 415 0.89 -4.95 5.68
C ALA A 415 2.09 -5.01 6.65
N THR A 416 2.19 -4.03 7.54
CA THR A 416 3.25 -3.96 8.56
C THR A 416 3.25 -5.16 9.49
N LEU A 417 2.06 -5.52 10.02
CA LEU A 417 1.90 -6.68 10.89
C LEU A 417 2.18 -7.98 10.16
N GLY A 418 1.84 -8.08 8.87
CA GLY A 418 2.14 -9.24 8.04
C GLY A 418 3.64 -9.49 7.91
N VAL A 419 4.40 -8.47 7.55
CA VAL A 419 5.88 -8.56 7.47
C VAL A 419 6.48 -8.89 8.84
N ALA A 420 6.05 -8.18 9.89
CA ALA A 420 6.61 -8.38 11.23
C ALA A 420 6.33 -9.79 11.76
N THR A 421 5.08 -10.29 11.69
CA THR A 421 4.72 -11.60 12.24
C THR A 421 5.19 -12.76 11.38
N MET A 422 4.98 -12.69 10.06
CA MET A 422 5.36 -13.77 9.16
C MET A 422 6.89 -13.88 9.07
N GLY A 423 7.61 -12.75 9.01
CA GLY A 423 9.07 -12.75 9.04
C GLY A 423 9.64 -13.29 10.35
N THR A 424 9.01 -12.99 11.50
CA THR A 424 9.38 -13.58 12.79
C THR A 424 9.22 -15.10 12.79
N LEU A 425 8.12 -15.60 12.21
CA LEU A 425 7.85 -17.04 12.16
C LEU A 425 8.83 -17.81 11.27
N THR A 426 9.44 -17.20 10.25
CA THR A 426 10.46 -17.87 9.43
C THR A 426 11.70 -18.28 10.22
N GLY A 427 12.05 -17.54 11.27
CA GLY A 427 13.16 -17.85 12.18
C GLY A 427 12.78 -18.78 13.34
N LEU A 428 11.53 -19.19 13.46
CA LEU A 428 11.01 -20.08 14.51
C LEU A 428 10.44 -21.37 13.88
N ALA A 429 10.28 -22.44 14.67
CA ALA A 429 9.43 -23.55 14.26
C ALA A 429 7.94 -23.11 14.35
N PRO A 430 7.11 -23.26 13.34
CA PRO A 430 7.21 -24.13 12.16
C PRO A 430 7.72 -23.46 10.86
N GLY A 431 8.49 -22.35 10.94
CA GLY A 431 9.16 -21.75 9.80
C GLY A 431 8.23 -21.10 8.76
N THR A 432 8.67 -21.08 7.52
CA THR A 432 7.97 -20.46 6.38
C THR A 432 6.56 -21.02 6.20
N ALA A 433 6.36 -22.35 6.33
CA ALA A 433 5.04 -22.96 6.21
C ALA A 433 4.07 -22.46 7.28
N GLY A 434 4.52 -22.32 8.53
CA GLY A 434 3.70 -21.76 9.60
C GLY A 434 3.34 -20.30 9.41
N ALA A 435 4.23 -19.50 8.85
CA ALA A 435 3.94 -18.12 8.47
C ALA A 435 2.81 -18.03 7.42
N LEU A 436 2.86 -18.89 6.41
CA LEU A 436 1.84 -18.98 5.35
C LEU A 436 0.48 -19.48 5.89
N LEU A 437 0.50 -20.47 6.81
CA LEU A 437 -0.72 -20.94 7.49
C LEU A 437 -1.36 -19.86 8.37
N LEU A 438 -0.54 -19.05 9.06
CA LEU A 438 -1.06 -17.92 9.82
C LEU A 438 -1.77 -16.92 8.91
N ALA A 439 -1.20 -16.59 7.75
CA ALA A 439 -1.86 -15.72 6.77
C ALA A 439 -3.20 -16.29 6.30
N ALA A 440 -3.24 -17.60 6.00
CA ALA A 440 -4.47 -18.30 5.65
C ALA A 440 -5.52 -18.24 6.77
N ALA A 441 -5.12 -18.49 8.02
CA ALA A 441 -6.00 -18.45 9.18
C ALA A 441 -6.58 -17.05 9.43
N VAL A 442 -5.76 -16.00 9.32
CA VAL A 442 -6.20 -14.60 9.45
C VAL A 442 -7.22 -14.25 8.36
N CYS A 443 -6.98 -14.66 7.12
CA CYS A 443 -7.94 -14.48 6.03
C CYS A 443 -9.25 -15.25 6.27
N ALA A 444 -9.18 -16.51 6.65
CA ALA A 444 -10.36 -17.34 6.94
C ALA A 444 -11.19 -16.75 8.11
N ALA A 445 -10.56 -16.34 9.20
CA ALA A 445 -11.22 -15.76 10.37
C ALA A 445 -11.94 -14.45 10.01
N THR A 446 -11.29 -13.56 9.26
CA THR A 446 -11.91 -12.29 8.84
C THR A 446 -13.02 -12.50 7.80
N GLY A 447 -12.86 -13.49 6.90
CA GLY A 447 -13.89 -13.90 5.95
C GLY A 447 -15.14 -14.43 6.66
N THR A 448 -15.00 -15.32 7.65
CA THR A 448 -16.12 -15.85 8.45
C THR A 448 -16.81 -14.74 9.26
N TRP A 449 -16.05 -13.79 9.81
CA TRP A 449 -16.64 -12.62 10.44
C TRP A 449 -17.44 -11.78 9.45
N PHE A 450 -16.91 -11.53 8.26
CA PHE A 450 -17.57 -10.75 7.21
C PHE A 450 -18.87 -11.43 6.72
N THR A 451 -18.91 -12.78 6.62
CA THR A 451 -20.15 -13.50 6.26
C THR A 451 -21.27 -13.30 7.28
N ARG A 452 -20.92 -13.31 8.58
CA ARG A 452 -21.90 -13.15 9.67
C ARG A 452 -22.53 -11.75 9.74
N THR A 453 -21.82 -10.72 9.28
CA THR A 453 -22.33 -9.33 9.33
C THR A 453 -23.38 -9.00 8.29
N GLY A 454 -23.63 -9.84 7.32
CA GLY A 454 -24.64 -9.60 6.29
C GLY A 454 -25.92 -10.42 6.45
N ARG A 455 -26.06 -11.15 7.57
CA ARG A 455 -27.26 -11.86 7.94
C ARG A 455 -28.10 -11.10 8.99
N SER A 456 -27.64 -9.94 9.42
CA SER A 456 -28.31 -8.96 10.29
C SER A 456 -28.62 -7.69 9.51
#